data_473d7ff9ddea0b34f21e905a4ae7d21f
#
_entry.id   473d7ff9ddea0b34f21e905a4ae7d21f
#
_cell.length_a   1.000
_cell.length_b   1.000
_cell.length_c   1.000
_cell.angle_alpha   90.00
_cell.angle_beta   90.00
_cell.angle_gamma   90.00
#
_symmetry.space_group_name_H-M   'P 1'
#
loop_
_entity.id
_entity.type
_entity.pdbx_description
1 polymer ?
#
loop_
_entity_poly.entity_id
_entity_poly.type
_entity_poly.pdbx_seq_one_letter_code
_entity_poly.pdbx_strand_id
1 'polypeptide(L)'
;MTEATAMQEGIAAANRDSVAAVLYVCVERSKLAPSQATQRAEGEGRFFAAARGLRVTETIWDPYGEPEPRRREGWMRVRELAEAGSVGVVIVRWPAAIAPDGSHELRHREIRWLMKRGVQVRYSWAPLSRSNAGEIK
;
A
#
# COMPACT_ATOMS: atom_id res chain seq x y z
N MET A 1 8.83 35.35 -11.23
CA MET A 1 8.02 35.12 -10.06
C MET A 1 6.68 34.51 -10.38
N THR A 2 5.95 35.16 -11.25
CA THR A 2 4.61 34.66 -11.51
C THR A 2 4.59 33.31 -12.17
N GLU A 3 5.53 33.03 -13.07
CA GLU A 3 5.54 31.73 -13.71
C GLU A 3 5.86 30.62 -12.71
N ALA A 4 6.84 30.87 -11.84
CA ALA A 4 7.19 29.86 -10.86
C ALA A 4 6.03 29.61 -9.91
N THR A 5 5.33 30.67 -9.52
CA THR A 5 4.19 30.52 -8.63
C THR A 5 3.08 29.73 -9.30
N ALA A 6 2.82 30.00 -10.57
CA ALA A 6 1.77 29.31 -11.29
C ALA A 6 2.11 27.82 -11.42
N MET A 7 3.38 27.50 -11.69
CA MET A 7 3.77 26.11 -11.76
C MET A 7 3.58 25.41 -10.43
N GLN A 8 3.96 26.05 -9.34
CA GLN A 8 3.78 25.45 -8.04
C GLN A 8 2.31 25.23 -7.72
N GLU A 9 1.49 26.18 -8.08
CA GLU A 9 0.06 26.04 -7.86
C GLU A 9 -0.51 24.89 -8.68
N GLY A 10 -0.05 24.74 -9.91
CA GLY A 10 -0.50 23.66 -10.75
C GLY A 10 -0.09 22.30 -10.20
N ILE A 11 1.15 22.20 -9.72
CA ILE A 11 1.62 20.96 -9.15
C ILE A 11 0.86 20.66 -7.88
N ALA A 12 0.62 21.63 -7.04
CA ALA A 12 -0.12 21.43 -5.81
C ALA A 12 -1.55 21.00 -6.10
N ALA A 13 -2.17 21.58 -7.11
CA ALA A 13 -3.53 21.19 -7.46
C ALA A 13 -3.57 19.75 -7.96
N ALA A 14 -2.61 19.38 -8.80
CA ALA A 14 -2.55 18.01 -9.28
C ALA A 14 -2.35 17.04 -8.13
N ASN A 15 -1.49 17.40 -7.16
CA ASN A 15 -1.27 16.54 -6.01
C ASN A 15 -2.51 16.45 -5.14
N ARG A 16 -3.25 17.53 -5.02
CA ARG A 16 -4.48 17.47 -4.23
C ARG A 16 -5.53 16.61 -4.89
N ASP A 17 -5.52 16.56 -6.24
CA ASP A 17 -6.49 15.72 -6.93
C ASP A 17 -6.14 14.25 -6.88
N SER A 18 -4.90 13.90 -6.57
CA SER A 18 -4.53 12.49 -6.49
C SER A 18 -4.85 11.95 -5.11
N VAL A 19 -5.14 10.67 -5.06
CA VAL A 19 -5.52 10.02 -3.81
C VAL A 19 -4.27 9.74 -3.00
N ALA A 20 -4.29 10.09 -1.72
CA ALA A 20 -3.19 9.80 -0.83
C ALA A 20 -3.20 8.32 -0.49
N ALA A 21 -2.02 7.73 -0.48
CA ALA A 21 -1.87 6.31 -0.23
C ALA A 21 -0.74 6.05 0.74
N VAL A 22 -0.89 5.02 1.56
CA VAL A 22 0.20 4.54 2.39
C VAL A 22 0.67 3.23 1.79
N LEU A 23 1.99 3.08 1.69
CA LEU A 23 2.60 1.86 1.18
C LEU A 23 3.05 1.03 2.38
N TYR A 24 2.49 -0.16 2.52
CA TYR A 24 2.79 -1.02 3.64
C TYR A 24 3.59 -2.23 3.17
N VAL A 25 4.75 -2.43 3.75
CA VAL A 25 5.68 -3.48 3.35
C VAL A 25 5.88 -4.44 4.51
N CYS A 26 5.51 -5.69 4.31
CA CYS A 26 5.72 -6.74 5.30
C CYS A 26 5.98 -8.02 4.53
N VAL A 27 7.26 -8.26 4.23
CA VAL A 27 7.64 -9.41 3.42
C VAL A 27 8.73 -10.19 4.15
N GLU A 28 8.77 -11.47 3.85
CA GLU A 28 9.77 -12.35 4.44
C GLU A 28 11.13 -11.98 3.88
N ARG A 29 12.14 -11.91 4.76
CA ARG A 29 13.48 -11.54 4.32
C ARG A 29 14.18 -12.72 3.70
N SER A 30 14.99 -12.44 2.69
CA SER A 30 15.86 -13.43 2.13
C SER A 30 17.05 -13.65 3.06
N LYS A 31 17.46 -14.90 3.21
CA LYS A 31 18.62 -15.21 4.03
C LYS A 31 19.90 -14.70 3.41
N LEU A 32 19.96 -14.67 2.07
CA LEU A 32 21.17 -14.22 1.38
C LEU A 32 21.25 -12.72 1.26
N ALA A 33 20.12 -12.06 1.10
CA ALA A 33 20.07 -10.60 0.96
C ALA A 33 18.85 -10.09 1.71
N PRO A 34 18.94 -9.95 3.02
CA PRO A 34 17.75 -9.68 3.83
C PRO A 34 16.98 -8.43 3.45
N SER A 35 17.66 -7.39 2.97
CA SER A 35 16.97 -6.16 2.63
C SER A 35 16.44 -6.14 1.21
N GLN A 36 16.81 -7.12 0.38
CA GLN A 36 16.45 -7.07 -1.03
C GLN A 36 14.97 -7.27 -1.26
N ALA A 37 14.36 -8.18 -0.51
CA ALA A 37 12.93 -8.41 -0.65
C ALA A 37 12.13 -7.18 -0.26
N THR A 38 12.56 -6.50 0.79
CA THR A 38 11.89 -5.27 1.22
C THR A 38 12.04 -4.17 0.17
N GLN A 39 13.24 -4.00 -0.37
CA GLN A 39 13.46 -2.98 -1.39
C GLN A 39 12.65 -3.27 -2.64
N ARG A 40 12.58 -4.53 -3.04
CA ARG A 40 11.82 -4.90 -4.22
C ARG A 40 10.33 -4.62 -4.01
N ALA A 41 9.81 -4.97 -2.85
CA ALA A 41 8.40 -4.73 -2.56
C ALA A 41 8.10 -3.24 -2.55
N GLU A 42 8.99 -2.45 -1.99
CA GLU A 42 8.79 -1.01 -1.99
C GLU A 42 8.82 -0.45 -3.39
N GLY A 43 9.76 -0.88 -4.21
CA GLY A 43 9.84 -0.44 -5.60
C GLY A 43 8.60 -0.79 -6.38
N GLU A 44 8.12 -2.01 -6.21
CA GLU A 44 6.88 -2.44 -6.86
C GLU A 44 5.71 -1.57 -6.45
N GLY A 45 5.63 -1.28 -5.15
CA GLY A 45 4.54 -0.47 -4.64
C GLY A 45 4.56 0.95 -5.18
N ARG A 46 5.74 1.53 -5.26
CA ARG A 46 5.86 2.89 -5.78
C ARG A 46 5.55 2.95 -7.27
N PHE A 47 5.99 1.94 -8.01
CA PHE A 47 5.68 1.87 -9.42
C PHE A 47 4.17 1.71 -9.63
N PHE A 48 3.55 0.84 -8.83
CA PHE A 48 2.10 0.64 -8.88
C PHE A 48 1.37 1.96 -8.63
N ALA A 49 1.80 2.68 -7.59
CA ALA A 49 1.16 3.94 -7.23
C ALA A 49 1.28 4.95 -8.37
N ALA A 50 2.47 5.07 -8.93
CA ALA A 50 2.69 6.02 -10.01
C ALA A 50 1.81 5.69 -11.21
N ALA A 51 1.68 4.41 -11.54
CA ALA A 51 0.89 4.00 -12.69
C ALA A 51 -0.59 4.28 -12.51
N ARG A 52 -1.04 4.39 -11.27
CA ARG A 52 -2.46 4.60 -10.98
C ARG A 52 -2.78 5.99 -10.45
N GLY A 53 -1.81 6.88 -10.47
CA GLY A 53 -2.05 8.25 -10.01
C GLY A 53 -2.25 8.36 -8.52
N LEU A 54 -1.70 7.42 -7.75
CA LEU A 54 -1.77 7.48 -6.30
C LEU A 54 -0.54 8.20 -5.77
N ARG A 55 -0.72 8.94 -4.69
CA ARG A 55 0.36 9.71 -4.10
C ARG A 55 0.77 9.05 -2.79
N VAL A 56 1.93 8.40 -2.76
CA VAL A 56 2.41 7.73 -1.56
C VAL A 56 2.88 8.78 -0.57
N THR A 57 2.17 8.90 0.53
CA THR A 57 2.50 9.91 1.54
C THR A 57 3.35 9.33 2.66
N GLU A 58 3.32 8.03 2.84
CA GLU A 58 4.09 7.40 3.89
C GLU A 58 4.36 5.95 3.51
N THR A 59 5.55 5.47 3.80
CA THR A 59 5.90 4.07 3.61
C THR A 59 6.18 3.47 4.98
N ILE A 60 5.53 2.35 5.27
CA ILE A 60 5.58 1.73 6.59
C ILE A 60 6.03 0.29 6.43
N TRP A 61 6.92 -0.16 7.31
CA TRP A 61 7.44 -1.52 7.29
C TRP A 61 7.15 -2.21 8.60
N ASP A 62 6.87 -3.51 8.52
CA ASP A 62 6.81 -4.36 9.71
C ASP A 62 7.66 -5.59 9.47
N PRO A 63 8.22 -6.17 10.53
CA PRO A 63 8.91 -7.46 10.39
C PRO A 63 7.91 -8.54 10.06
N TYR A 64 8.33 -9.48 9.24
CA TYR A 64 7.50 -10.61 8.89
C TYR A 64 7.42 -11.57 10.08
N GLY A 65 6.25 -12.15 10.30
CA GLY A 65 6.12 -13.22 11.28
C GLY A 65 4.95 -13.12 12.23
N GLU A 66 4.46 -11.92 12.50
CA GLU A 66 3.32 -11.77 13.42
C GLU A 66 2.01 -11.87 12.62
N PRO A 67 1.20 -12.92 12.84
CA PRO A 67 -0.01 -13.09 12.03
C PRO A 67 -1.13 -12.11 12.37
N GLU A 68 -1.14 -11.56 13.56
CA GLU A 68 -2.22 -10.64 13.96
C GLU A 68 -1.82 -9.21 13.61
N PRO A 69 -2.49 -8.58 12.61
CA PRO A 69 -2.09 -7.22 12.20
C PRO A 69 -2.12 -6.22 13.34
N ARG A 70 -3.08 -6.36 14.26
CA ARG A 70 -3.18 -5.39 15.34
C ARG A 70 -2.04 -5.48 16.35
N ARG A 71 -1.20 -6.50 16.24
CA ARG A 71 0.00 -6.60 17.07
C ARG A 71 1.24 -6.09 16.36
N ARG A 72 1.08 -5.53 15.15
CA ARG A 72 2.20 -4.99 14.38
C ARG A 72 2.16 -3.47 14.51
N GLU A 73 3.28 -2.90 14.90
CA GLU A 73 3.33 -1.45 15.07
C GLU A 73 3.06 -0.71 13.79
N GLY A 74 3.61 -1.21 12.68
CA GLY A 74 3.42 -0.55 11.40
C GLY A 74 1.98 -0.61 10.95
N TRP A 75 1.33 -1.76 11.09
CA TRP A 75 -0.07 -1.85 10.69
C TRP A 75 -0.96 -0.94 11.54
N MET A 76 -0.62 -0.80 12.83
CA MET A 76 -1.40 0.10 13.67
C MET A 76 -1.24 1.54 13.21
N ARG A 77 -0.07 1.88 12.65
CA ARG A 77 0.11 3.20 12.06
C ARG A 77 -0.77 3.36 10.82
N VAL A 78 -0.89 2.29 10.01
CA VAL A 78 -1.81 2.32 8.87
C VAL A 78 -3.22 2.62 9.35
N ARG A 79 -3.63 1.98 10.43
CA ARG A 79 -4.97 2.23 10.99
C ARG A 79 -5.13 3.66 11.46
N GLU A 80 -4.09 4.23 12.09
CA GLU A 80 -4.13 5.63 12.49
C GLU A 80 -4.36 6.56 11.32
N LEU A 81 -3.64 6.31 10.23
CA LEU A 81 -3.79 7.15 9.04
C LEU A 81 -5.19 7.04 8.46
N ALA A 82 -5.73 5.82 8.46
CA ALA A 82 -7.08 5.60 7.96
C ALA A 82 -8.11 6.29 8.85
N GLU A 83 -7.94 6.17 10.16
CA GLU A 83 -8.86 6.79 11.10
C GLU A 83 -8.86 8.30 10.98
N ALA A 84 -7.70 8.87 10.73
CA ALA A 84 -7.55 10.31 10.59
C ALA A 84 -8.03 10.83 9.23
N GLY A 85 -8.35 9.93 8.31
CA GLY A 85 -8.74 10.35 6.98
C GLY A 85 -7.57 10.84 6.15
N SER A 86 -6.35 10.48 6.54
CA SER A 86 -5.15 10.97 5.85
C SER A 86 -4.85 10.22 4.58
N VAL A 87 -5.39 9.03 4.41
CA VAL A 87 -5.15 8.23 3.19
C VAL A 87 -6.46 7.64 2.73
N GLY A 88 -6.55 7.39 1.43
CA GLY A 88 -7.69 6.72 0.85
C GLY A 88 -7.38 5.34 0.32
N VAL A 89 -6.10 4.98 0.28
CA VAL A 89 -5.66 3.70 -0.26
C VAL A 89 -4.52 3.16 0.59
N VAL A 90 -4.54 1.86 0.85
CA VAL A 90 -3.42 1.16 1.44
C VAL A 90 -2.88 0.21 0.37
N ILE A 91 -1.63 0.37 0.03
CA ILE A 91 -0.99 -0.48 -0.98
C ILE A 91 -0.19 -1.55 -0.26
N VAL A 92 -0.52 -2.81 -0.52
CA VAL A 92 0.25 -3.94 0.00
C VAL A 92 0.63 -4.81 -1.18
N ARG A 93 1.66 -5.64 -1.01
CA ARG A 93 2.11 -6.46 -2.12
C ARG A 93 1.06 -7.50 -2.50
N TRP A 94 0.57 -8.24 -1.52
CA TRP A 94 -0.47 -9.25 -1.73
C TRP A 94 -1.22 -9.45 -0.43
N PRO A 95 -2.34 -10.19 -0.45
CA PRO A 95 -3.15 -10.33 0.75
C PRO A 95 -2.42 -10.88 1.97
N ALA A 96 -1.44 -11.76 1.76
CA ALA A 96 -0.72 -12.35 2.88
C ALA A 96 0.11 -11.32 3.64
N ALA A 97 0.36 -10.15 3.06
CA ALA A 97 1.05 -9.08 3.79
C ALA A 97 0.18 -8.56 4.93
N ILE A 98 -1.14 -8.64 4.79
CA ILE A 98 -2.04 -8.22 5.86
C ILE A 98 -2.14 -9.32 6.90
N ALA A 99 -2.41 -10.55 6.46
CA ALA A 99 -2.45 -11.70 7.36
C ALA A 99 -2.24 -12.95 6.52
N PRO A 100 -1.54 -13.97 7.06
CA PRO A 100 -1.23 -15.15 6.27
C PRO A 100 -2.47 -15.95 5.92
N ASP A 101 -2.33 -16.87 4.97
CA ASP A 101 -3.48 -17.62 4.48
C ASP A 101 -4.20 -18.37 5.59
N GLY A 102 -3.48 -18.87 6.57
CA GLY A 102 -4.12 -19.56 7.68
C GLY A 102 -4.91 -18.65 8.59
N SER A 103 -4.80 -17.36 8.41
CA SER A 103 -5.51 -16.37 9.21
C SER A 103 -6.28 -15.39 8.32
N HIS A 104 -6.90 -15.92 7.28
CA HIS A 104 -7.58 -15.04 6.33
C HIS A 104 -8.75 -14.29 6.96
N GLU A 105 -9.28 -14.77 8.07
CA GLU A 105 -10.33 -14.01 8.75
C GLU A 105 -9.83 -12.69 9.28
N LEU A 106 -8.58 -12.68 9.79
CA LEU A 106 -7.99 -11.45 10.26
C LEU A 106 -7.79 -10.48 9.10
N ARG A 107 -7.41 -11.02 7.95
CA ARG A 107 -7.25 -10.22 6.75
C ARG A 107 -8.56 -9.54 6.37
N HIS A 108 -9.63 -10.31 6.32
CA HIS A 108 -10.94 -9.76 5.96
C HIS A 108 -11.42 -8.76 6.99
N ARG A 109 -11.14 -9.01 8.27
CA ARG A 109 -11.51 -8.08 9.32
C ARG A 109 -10.87 -6.71 9.09
N GLU A 110 -9.57 -6.72 8.77
CA GLU A 110 -8.86 -5.46 8.56
C GLU A 110 -9.33 -4.75 7.30
N ILE A 111 -9.54 -5.50 6.22
CA ILE A 111 -10.01 -4.89 4.99
C ILE A 111 -11.38 -4.23 5.19
N ARG A 112 -12.30 -4.93 5.87
CA ARG A 112 -13.62 -4.36 6.13
C ARG A 112 -13.52 -3.13 7.02
N TRP A 113 -12.63 -3.18 8.03
CA TRP A 113 -12.45 -2.04 8.91
C TRP A 113 -12.01 -0.81 8.12
N LEU A 114 -11.10 -1.00 7.18
CA LEU A 114 -10.62 0.08 6.34
C LEU A 114 -11.72 0.57 5.41
N MET A 115 -12.44 -0.35 4.79
CA MET A 115 -13.49 0.03 3.85
C MET A 115 -14.57 0.86 4.51
N LYS A 116 -14.89 0.58 5.75
CA LYS A 116 -15.89 1.37 6.46
C LYS A 116 -15.44 2.81 6.64
N ARG A 117 -14.16 3.06 6.53
CA ARG A 117 -13.60 4.41 6.65
C ARG A 117 -13.27 5.03 5.31
N GLY A 118 -13.73 4.38 4.23
CA GLY A 118 -13.49 4.91 2.90
C GLY A 118 -12.10 4.60 2.37
N VAL A 119 -11.40 3.64 2.96
CA VAL A 119 -10.05 3.32 2.56
C VAL A 119 -10.05 1.98 1.84
N GLN A 120 -9.47 1.95 0.65
CA GLN A 120 -9.40 0.74 -0.17
C GLN A 120 -8.01 0.12 -0.04
N VAL A 121 -7.98 -1.22 -0.11
CA VAL A 121 -6.73 -1.95 -0.16
C VAL A 121 -6.44 -2.29 -1.61
N ARG A 122 -5.22 -2.04 -2.06
CA ARG A 122 -4.79 -2.36 -3.41
C ARG A 122 -3.55 -3.23 -3.34
N TYR A 123 -3.41 -4.13 -4.30
CA TYR A 123 -2.29 -5.06 -4.31
C TYR A 123 -1.35 -4.69 -5.44
N SER A 124 -0.07 -4.51 -5.10
CA SER A 124 0.92 -4.05 -6.08
C SER A 124 1.48 -5.20 -6.91
N TRP A 125 1.40 -6.42 -6.41
CA TRP A 125 1.94 -7.55 -7.16
C TRP A 125 0.88 -8.08 -8.09
N ALA A 126 1.26 -8.29 -9.36
CA ALA A 126 0.34 -8.79 -10.34
C ALA A 126 1.06 -9.82 -11.18
N PRO A 127 0.70 -11.09 -11.06
CA PRO A 127 1.36 -12.12 -11.87
C PRO A 127 1.00 -11.97 -13.34
N LEU A 128 1.94 -12.33 -14.19
CA LEU A 128 1.70 -12.26 -15.61
C LEU A 128 0.51 -13.09 -16.03
N SER A 129 0.37 -14.25 -15.41
CA SER A 129 -0.75 -15.12 -15.75
C SER A 129 -2.06 -14.41 -15.49
N ARG A 130 -2.11 -13.60 -14.47
CA ARG A 130 -3.35 -12.91 -14.17
C ARG A 130 -3.68 -11.88 -15.23
N SER A 131 -2.71 -11.14 -15.70
CA SER A 131 -2.99 -10.15 -16.71
C SER A 131 -3.42 -10.83 -17.99
N ASN A 132 -2.85 -11.97 -18.32
CA ASN A 132 -3.30 -12.70 -19.49
C ASN A 132 -4.67 -13.27 -19.26
N ALA A 133 -4.87 -13.82 -18.10
CA ALA A 133 -6.16 -14.42 -17.83
C ALA A 133 -7.27 -13.42 -17.90
N GLY A 134 -6.99 -12.24 -17.52
CA GLY A 134 -8.02 -11.22 -17.55
C GLY A 134 -8.53 -10.99 -18.91
N GLU A 135 -7.69 -11.11 -19.89
CA GLU A 135 -8.16 -10.88 -21.20
C GLU A 135 -8.68 -12.06 -21.87
N ILE A 136 -8.36 -13.18 -21.43
CA ILE A 136 -8.74 -14.33 -22.08
C ILE A 136 -10.15 -14.52 -22.10
N LYS A 137 -10.78 -14.00 -21.41
CA LYS A 137 -12.13 -14.30 -21.50
C LYS A 137 -12.87 -13.57 -22.37
#